data_cc964b6d0b87179f9fc7476d68cf7150
#
_entry.id   cc964b6d0b87179f9fc7476d68cf7150
#
_cell.length_a   1.000
_cell.length_b   1.000
_cell.length_c   1.000
_cell.angle_alpha   90.00
_cell.angle_beta   90.00
_cell.angle_gamma   90.00
#
_symmetry.space_group_name_H-M   'P 1'
#
loop_
_entity.id
_entity.type
_entity.pdbx_description
1 polymer ?
#
loop_
_entity_poly.entity_id
_entity_poly.type
_entity_poly.pdbx_seq_one_letter_code
_entity_poly.pdbx_strand_id
1 'polypeptide(L)'
;PVSTLIFDEIDAGISGEAAEKVAKALKNLSSDKQVICITHLPQIASLADHHLFVGKKVVDGNTHVSASYLNDKEKIEAVAKLFSGENDIQYYKEPRENYNPEAHG
;
A
#
# COMPACT_ATOMS: atom_id res chain seq x y z
N PRO A 1 14.81 19.63 1.46
CA PRO A 1 14.25 18.89 0.33
C PRO A 1 13.48 17.67 0.78
N VAL A 2 12.33 17.47 0.15
CA VAL A 2 11.50 16.30 0.46
C VAL A 2 12.13 15.10 -0.22
N SER A 3 12.38 14.08 0.56
CA SER A 3 12.85 12.82 0.02
C SER A 3 11.68 11.88 -0.15
N THR A 4 11.68 11.17 -1.25
CA THR A 4 10.74 10.08 -1.48
C THR A 4 11.51 8.77 -1.33
N LEU A 5 11.01 7.90 -0.47
CA LEU A 5 11.59 6.59 -0.23
C LEU A 5 10.66 5.52 -0.79
N ILE A 6 11.22 4.61 -1.55
CA ILE A 6 10.45 3.51 -2.14
C ILE A 6 10.99 2.20 -1.59
N PHE A 7 10.09 1.43 -0.97
CA PHE A 7 10.42 0.10 -0.44
C PHE A 7 9.62 -0.93 -1.21
N ASP A 8 10.31 -1.83 -1.88
CA ASP A 8 9.68 -2.87 -2.69
C ASP A 8 9.90 -4.22 -2.05
N GLU A 9 8.81 -4.83 -1.61
CA GLU A 9 8.78 -6.18 -1.02
C GLU A 9 9.79 -6.39 0.12
N ILE A 10 9.96 -5.36 0.97
CA ILE A 10 10.87 -5.46 2.11
C ILE A 10 10.40 -6.47 3.16
N ASP A 11 9.18 -6.91 3.03
CA ASP A 11 8.52 -7.82 3.95
C ASP A 11 8.74 -9.30 3.62
N ALA A 12 9.52 -9.59 2.59
CA ALA A 12 9.79 -10.97 2.20
C ALA A 12 10.51 -11.71 3.33
N GLY A 13 9.90 -12.78 3.79
CA GLY A 13 10.52 -13.65 4.80
C GLY A 13 10.41 -13.17 6.25
N ILE A 14 9.71 -12.09 6.54
CA ILE A 14 9.53 -11.64 7.92
C ILE A 14 8.23 -12.18 8.51
N SER A 15 8.23 -12.41 9.82
CA SER A 15 7.06 -12.86 10.56
C SER A 15 6.12 -11.68 10.91
N GLY A 16 4.93 -12.01 11.40
CA GLY A 16 3.95 -11.00 11.78
C GLY A 16 4.45 -9.97 12.79
N GLU A 17 5.20 -10.42 13.80
CA GLU A 17 5.75 -9.50 14.81
C GLU A 17 6.81 -8.59 14.22
N ALA A 18 7.70 -9.13 13.39
CA ALA A 18 8.72 -8.33 12.71
C ALA A 18 8.05 -7.37 11.72
N ALA A 19 6.99 -7.80 11.05
CA ALA A 19 6.25 -6.95 10.13
C ALA A 19 5.63 -5.74 10.84
N GLU A 20 5.13 -5.92 12.06
CA GLU A 20 4.60 -4.82 12.85
C GLU A 20 5.67 -3.79 13.18
N LYS A 21 6.87 -4.24 13.51
CA LYS A 21 7.98 -3.33 13.80
C LYS A 21 8.40 -2.56 12.55
N VAL A 22 8.47 -3.23 11.42
CA VAL A 22 8.78 -2.59 10.15
C VAL A 22 7.70 -1.56 9.80
N ALA A 23 6.44 -1.90 9.99
CA ALA A 23 5.33 -1.01 9.71
C ALA A 23 5.42 0.27 10.54
N LYS A 24 5.72 0.15 11.82
CA LYS A 24 5.88 1.31 12.70
C LYS A 24 7.08 2.17 12.31
N ALA A 25 8.18 1.54 11.91
CA ALA A 25 9.36 2.27 11.44
C ALA A 25 9.05 3.06 10.16
N LEU A 26 8.32 2.46 9.23
CA LEU A 26 7.89 3.14 8.01
C LEU A 26 6.96 4.30 8.33
N LYS A 27 6.04 4.11 9.26
CA LYS A 27 5.12 5.17 9.67
C LYS A 27 5.88 6.35 10.27
N ASN A 28 6.90 6.09 11.08
CA ASN A 28 7.73 7.14 11.64
C ASN A 28 8.50 7.91 10.57
N LEU A 29 9.03 7.20 9.57
CA LEU A 29 9.72 7.84 8.45
C LEU A 29 8.77 8.75 7.67
N SER A 30 7.50 8.39 7.60
CA SER A 30 6.51 9.13 6.82
C SER A 30 6.12 10.48 7.44
N SER A 31 6.57 10.76 8.66
CA SER A 31 6.26 12.03 9.31
C SER A 31 6.88 13.22 8.59
N ASP A 32 8.02 13.04 7.95
CA ASP A 32 8.71 14.12 7.24
C ASP A 32 9.12 13.75 5.81
N LYS A 33 8.83 12.54 5.37
CA LYS A 33 9.18 12.04 4.04
C LYS A 33 7.97 11.41 3.37
N GLN A 34 7.98 11.36 2.06
CA GLN A 34 7.02 10.56 1.32
C GLN A 34 7.51 9.13 1.26
N VAL A 35 6.75 8.21 1.82
CA VAL A 35 7.10 6.79 1.81
C VAL A 35 6.13 6.03 0.94
N ILE A 36 6.66 5.30 -0.03
CA ILE A 36 5.89 4.41 -0.90
C ILE A 36 6.37 3.00 -0.60
N CYS A 37 5.45 2.15 -0.18
CA CYS A 37 5.79 0.76 0.14
C CYS A 37 4.94 -0.19 -0.68
N ILE A 38 5.60 -1.12 -1.35
CA ILE A 38 4.94 -2.18 -2.11
C ILE A 38 4.97 -3.42 -1.24
N THR A 39 3.79 -3.88 -0.83
CA THR A 39 3.70 -4.98 0.12
C THR A 39 2.41 -5.77 -0.06
N HIS A 40 2.43 -7.00 0.41
CA HIS A 40 1.24 -7.83 0.54
C HIS A 40 0.96 -8.21 2.00
N LEU A 41 1.72 -7.64 2.94
CA LEU A 41 1.51 -7.92 4.36
C LEU A 41 0.48 -6.97 4.96
N PRO A 42 -0.58 -7.52 5.58
CA PRO A 42 -1.62 -6.68 6.18
C PRO A 42 -1.11 -5.81 7.32
N GLN A 43 -0.09 -6.24 8.04
CA GLN A 43 0.50 -5.46 9.13
C GLN A 43 1.05 -4.12 8.64
N ILE A 44 1.64 -4.11 7.45
CA ILE A 44 2.16 -2.88 6.85
C ILE A 44 1.03 -2.12 6.18
N ALA A 45 0.19 -2.83 5.44
CA ALA A 45 -0.92 -2.23 4.71
C ALA A 45 -1.86 -1.45 5.60
N SER A 46 -2.15 -1.98 6.79
CA SER A 46 -3.11 -1.36 7.70
C SER A 46 -2.66 0.00 8.25
N LEU A 47 -1.37 0.28 8.22
CA LEU A 47 -0.83 1.54 8.73
C LEU A 47 -0.66 2.60 7.64
N ALA A 48 -0.93 2.27 6.40
CA ALA A 48 -0.79 3.23 5.30
C ALA A 48 -1.89 4.30 5.37
N ASP A 49 -1.51 5.54 5.12
CA ASP A 49 -2.46 6.64 5.05
C ASP A 49 -3.27 6.60 3.76
N HIS A 50 -2.61 6.20 2.68
CA HIS A 50 -3.26 6.05 1.37
C HIS A 50 -2.93 4.69 0.79
N HIS A 51 -3.90 4.09 0.16
CA HIS A 51 -3.80 2.75 -0.36
C HIS A 51 -4.03 2.79 -1.87
N LEU A 52 -2.99 2.50 -2.63
CA LEU A 52 -3.08 2.41 -4.08
C LEU A 52 -3.17 0.95 -4.48
N PHE A 53 -4.29 0.58 -5.04
CA PHE A 53 -4.51 -0.79 -5.52
C PHE A 53 -4.10 -0.89 -6.98
N VAL A 54 -3.32 -1.92 -7.31
CA VAL A 54 -2.92 -2.20 -8.68
C VAL A 54 -3.51 -3.54 -9.09
N GLY A 55 -4.31 -3.50 -10.13
CA GLY A 55 -4.95 -4.70 -10.66
C GLY A 55 -4.52 -4.99 -12.07
N LYS A 56 -4.57 -6.28 -12.44
CA LYS A 56 -4.33 -6.72 -13.80
C LYS A 56 -5.58 -7.38 -14.34
N LYS A 57 -5.90 -7.09 -15.60
CA LYS A 57 -7.04 -7.69 -16.28
C LYS A 57 -6.65 -8.06 -17.69
N VAL A 58 -7.05 -9.24 -18.12
CA VAL A 58 -6.82 -9.66 -19.50
C VAL A 58 -8.11 -9.45 -20.28
N VAL A 59 -8.03 -8.66 -21.34
CA VAL A 59 -9.16 -8.38 -22.23
C VAL A 59 -8.68 -8.62 -23.66
N ASP A 60 -9.38 -9.51 -24.38
CA ASP A 60 -9.05 -9.85 -25.77
C ASP A 60 -7.59 -10.24 -25.99
N GLY A 61 -7.03 -11.00 -25.05
CA GLY A 61 -5.64 -11.44 -25.11
C GLY A 61 -4.62 -10.42 -24.71
N ASN A 62 -5.05 -9.20 -24.37
CA ASN A 62 -4.15 -8.14 -23.91
C ASN A 62 -4.27 -7.93 -22.41
N THR A 63 -3.14 -7.72 -21.75
CA THR A 63 -3.10 -7.44 -20.34
C THR A 63 -3.22 -5.94 -20.10
N HIS A 64 -4.19 -5.57 -19.29
CA HIS A 64 -4.40 -4.19 -18.87
C HIS A 64 -4.05 -4.07 -17.39
N VAL A 65 -3.27 -3.06 -17.05
CA VAL A 65 -2.94 -2.74 -15.67
C VAL A 65 -3.69 -1.48 -15.29
N SER A 66 -4.37 -1.53 -14.15
CA SER A 66 -5.07 -0.37 -13.61
C SER A 66 -4.58 -0.09 -12.21
N ALA A 67 -4.56 1.18 -11.84
CA ALA A 67 -4.19 1.60 -10.50
C ALA A 67 -5.21 2.63 -10.03
N SER A 68 -5.66 2.48 -8.80
CA SER A 68 -6.62 3.41 -8.21
C SER A 68 -6.41 3.51 -6.71
N TYR A 69 -6.63 4.71 -6.18
CA TYR A 69 -6.64 4.90 -4.75
C TYR A 69 -7.96 4.39 -4.18
N LEU A 70 -7.86 3.71 -3.05
CA LEU A 70 -9.01 3.15 -2.38
C LEU A 70 -9.57 4.15 -1.36
N ASN A 71 -10.89 4.19 -1.24
CA ASN A 71 -11.52 4.92 -0.15
C ASN A 71 -11.40 4.11 1.15
N ASP A 72 -11.87 4.67 2.26
CA ASP A 72 -11.71 4.04 3.57
C ASP A 72 -12.37 2.67 3.64
N LYS A 73 -13.55 2.51 3.07
CA LYS A 73 -14.25 1.23 3.05
C LYS A 73 -13.48 0.20 2.22
N GLU A 74 -13.02 0.61 1.06
CA GLU A 74 -12.24 -0.27 0.18
C GLU A 74 -10.91 -0.67 0.80
N LYS A 75 -10.28 0.24 1.56
CA LYS A 75 -9.05 -0.07 2.27
C LYS A 75 -9.26 -1.17 3.30
N ILE A 76 -10.34 -1.09 4.06
CA ILE A 76 -10.68 -2.10 5.04
C ILE A 76 -10.88 -3.46 4.37
N GLU A 77 -11.61 -3.47 3.26
CA GLU A 77 -11.85 -4.70 2.51
C GLU A 77 -10.55 -5.28 1.95
N ALA A 78 -9.68 -4.44 1.42
CA ALA A 78 -8.40 -4.86 0.86
C ALA A 78 -7.48 -5.46 1.92
N VAL A 79 -7.40 -4.82 3.09
CA VAL A 79 -6.59 -5.33 4.20
C VAL A 79 -7.15 -6.66 4.70
N ALA A 80 -8.47 -6.77 4.78
CA ALA A 80 -9.11 -8.03 5.18
C ALA A 80 -8.76 -9.17 4.22
N LYS A 81 -8.71 -8.89 2.92
CA LYS A 81 -8.31 -9.89 1.93
C LYS A 81 -6.86 -10.32 2.12
N LEU A 82 -5.97 -9.39 2.46
CA LEU A 82 -4.58 -9.74 2.75
C LEU A 82 -4.47 -10.66 3.95
N PHE A 83 -5.26 -10.43 4.99
CA PHE A 83 -5.29 -11.32 6.17
C PHE A 83 -5.77 -12.72 5.81
N SER A 84 -6.64 -12.86 4.83
CA SER A 84 -7.13 -14.18 4.39
C SER A 84 -6.19 -14.84 3.38
N GLY A 85 -5.08 -14.21 3.05
CA GLY A 85 -4.07 -14.80 2.17
C GLY A 85 -4.28 -14.56 0.68
N GLU A 86 -5.19 -13.66 0.31
CA GLU A 86 -5.37 -13.31 -1.09
C GLU A 86 -4.21 -12.43 -1.57
N ASN A 87 -3.62 -12.82 -2.70
CA ASN A 87 -2.38 -12.20 -3.18
C ASN A 87 -2.63 -11.08 -4.19
N ASP A 88 -3.20 -9.98 -3.71
CA ASP A 88 -3.30 -8.78 -4.53
C ASP A 88 -2.10 -7.88 -4.26
N ILE A 89 -1.50 -7.37 -5.33
CA ILE A 89 -0.38 -6.44 -5.20
C ILE A 89 -0.94 -5.07 -4.83
N GLN A 90 -0.42 -4.49 -3.76
CA GLN A 90 -0.90 -3.22 -3.26
C GLN A 90 0.25 -2.28 -3.01
N TYR A 91 0.05 -1.03 -3.36
CA TYR A 91 1.04 0.02 -3.20
C TYR A 91 0.56 1.01 -2.16
N TYR A 92 1.41 1.33 -1.19
CA TYR A 92 1.09 2.24 -0.11
C TYR A 92 1.93 3.48 -0.23
N LYS A 93 1.26 4.61 -0.16
CA LYS A 93 1.90 5.90 -0.35
C LYS A 93 1.54 6.82 0.79
N GLU A 94 2.54 7.50 1.32
CA GLU A 94 2.33 8.50 2.31
C GLU A 94 1.59 9.71 1.76
N PRO A 95 0.74 10.33 2.56
CA PRO A 95 0.04 11.51 2.12
C PRO A 95 1.00 12.66 1.88
N ARG A 96 0.75 13.35 0.80
CA ARG A 96 1.35 14.65 0.59
C ARG A 96 0.40 15.70 1.11
N GLU A 97 0.96 16.82 1.56
CA GLU A 97 0.15 17.97 1.88
C GLU A 97 -0.77 18.28 0.70
N ASN A 98 -2.02 18.53 0.97
CA ASN A 98 -3.06 18.81 -0.03
C ASN A 98 -3.47 17.61 -0.89
N TYR A 99 -2.99 16.41 -0.61
CA TYR A 99 -3.44 15.24 -1.35
C TYR A 99 -4.85 14.83 -0.89
N ASN A 100 -5.75 14.62 -1.86
CA ASN A 100 -7.10 14.15 -1.58
C ASN A 100 -7.38 12.92 -2.44
N PRO A 101 -7.37 11.72 -1.85
CA PRO A 101 -7.63 10.50 -2.61
C PRO A 101 -9.03 10.44 -3.21
N GLU A 102 -10.00 11.09 -2.60
CA GLU A 102 -11.37 11.11 -3.12
C GLU A 102 -11.49 11.90 -4.42
N ALA A 103 -10.62 12.85 -4.66
CA ALA A 103 -10.63 13.63 -5.89
C ALA A 103 -10.25 12.78 -7.12
N HIS A 104 -9.68 11.61 -6.91
CA HIS A 104 -9.24 10.70 -7.97
C HIS A 104 -10.15 9.49 -8.13
N GLY A 105 -11.11 9.37 -7.26
CA GLY A 105 -12.01 8.21 -7.20
C GLY A 105 -13.20 8.27 -8.10
#